data_38fe26c8508059114e84256d6889043d
#
_entry.id   38fe26c8508059114e84256d6889043d
#
_cell.length_a   1.000
_cell.length_b   1.000
_cell.length_c   1.000
_cell.angle_alpha   90.00
_cell.angle_beta   90.00
_cell.angle_gamma   90.00
#
_symmetry.space_group_name_H-M   'P 1'
#
loop_
_entity.id
_entity.type
_entity.pdbx_description
1 polymer ?
#
loop_
_entity_poly.entity_id
_entity_poly.type
_entity_poly.pdbx_seq_one_letter_code
_entity_poly.pdbx_strand_id
1 'polypeptide(L)'
;IRRMMFLMNVSTNMETFIKNIILLIFAVLLWRKPLEMQRLISRQTQWVVINYTFLFSIVMSIWSLWYLPQFDFRPYHIGVNIAKGMEIPKGAKQPKFDTTFILEKNGERKEFTIDNYPDSTWTFIDSKTVQTEEGYVPPIHDFSIADAKTGEDITQEVIHDKGYTFLLVSPHLEFADDSNFGNIDEIYEYANDHDYRFLCLTASTEKAIKHWQDITGAEYPFYVTDETTLKTVIRSNPGLLLLKNGTIIQKWSHNDLPDMAEIGDKPLEKTEIGKMPEVSAAKKIAGIISWFIIPLVLLTIADRLWAWGAWIRKKENSNRILSTFKKKRKMRKKIVAGNWKMNMNLQDGIALAKELNETLT
;
A
#
# COMPACT_ATOMS: atom_id res chain seq x y z
N ILE A 1 -3.37 14.47 -12.65
CA ILE A 1 -2.28 13.69 -12.03
C ILE A 1 -1.43 14.59 -11.13
N ARG A 2 -0.89 15.76 -11.57
CA ARG A 2 -0.13 16.68 -10.71
C ARG A 2 -0.89 17.17 -9.46
N ARG A 3 -2.22 17.41 -9.55
CA ARG A 3 -3.05 17.79 -8.39
C ARG A 3 -3.30 16.62 -7.42
N MET A 4 -3.29 15.39 -7.92
CA MET A 4 -3.48 14.20 -7.07
C MET A 4 -2.18 13.83 -6.33
N MET A 5 -1.01 14.05 -6.93
CA MET A 5 0.30 13.94 -6.26
C MET A 5 0.49 14.99 -5.16
N PHE A 6 -0.07 16.20 -5.33
CA PHE A 6 -0.01 17.24 -4.30
C PHE A 6 -0.80 16.89 -3.03
N LEU A 7 -1.83 16.04 -3.15
CA LEU A 7 -2.58 15.52 -2.00
C LEU A 7 -1.87 14.38 -1.24
N MET A 8 -0.80 13.85 -1.77
CA MET A 8 -0.02 12.75 -1.16
C MET A 8 1.34 13.20 -0.62
N ASN A 9 1.78 14.43 -0.94
CA ASN A 9 3.02 14.98 -0.39
C ASN A 9 2.74 15.56 1.00
N VAL A 10 3.37 14.95 1.98
CA VAL A 10 3.53 15.42 3.36
C VAL A 10 2.29 16.15 3.86
N SER A 11 1.26 15.38 4.14
CA SER A 11 0.09 15.88 4.87
C SER A 11 0.61 16.44 6.19
N THR A 12 0.45 17.74 6.41
CA THR A 12 0.76 18.35 7.69
C THR A 12 0.04 17.59 8.80
N ASN A 13 0.56 17.60 10.02
CA ASN A 13 -0.07 16.94 11.17
C ASN A 13 -1.55 17.35 11.30
N MET A 14 -1.88 18.60 10.93
CA MET A 14 -3.24 19.13 10.93
C MET A 14 -4.12 18.49 9.83
N GLU A 15 -3.62 18.31 8.62
CA GLU A 15 -4.37 17.64 7.54
C GLU A 15 -4.61 16.17 7.84
N THR A 16 -3.63 15.49 8.42
CA THR A 16 -3.77 14.10 8.88
C THR A 16 -4.82 14.00 9.97
N PHE A 17 -4.83 14.93 10.92
CA PHE A 17 -5.83 15.00 11.98
C PHE A 17 -7.24 15.22 11.41
N ILE A 18 -7.42 16.17 10.47
CA ILE A 18 -8.70 16.42 9.82
C ILE A 18 -9.20 15.19 9.05
N LYS A 19 -8.33 14.53 8.28
CA LYS A 19 -8.67 13.26 7.58
C LYS A 19 -9.15 12.20 8.56
N ASN A 20 -8.45 12.02 9.69
CA ASN A 20 -8.81 11.05 10.70
C ASN A 20 -10.16 11.38 11.38
N ILE A 21 -10.45 12.65 11.64
CA ILE A 21 -11.76 13.10 12.15
C ILE A 21 -12.87 12.77 11.15
N ILE A 22 -12.67 13.07 9.86
CA ILE A 22 -13.66 12.78 8.81
C ILE A 22 -13.92 11.27 8.75
N LEU A 23 -12.87 10.44 8.76
CA LEU A 23 -13.00 8.97 8.77
C LEU A 23 -13.72 8.49 10.03
N LEU A 24 -13.44 9.05 11.19
CA LEU A 24 -14.11 8.73 12.44
C LEU A 24 -15.60 9.06 12.39
N ILE A 25 -15.97 10.23 11.84
CA ILE A 25 -17.38 10.62 11.64
C ILE A 25 -18.10 9.60 10.75
N PHE A 26 -17.49 9.20 9.62
CA PHE A 26 -18.06 8.17 8.76
C PHE A 26 -18.18 6.82 9.47
N ALA A 27 -17.19 6.41 10.22
CA ALA A 27 -17.23 5.18 11.00
C ALA A 27 -18.36 5.19 12.04
N VAL A 28 -18.54 6.31 12.77
CA VAL A 28 -19.61 6.48 13.75
C VAL A 28 -20.99 6.49 13.07
N LEU A 29 -21.14 7.14 11.93
CA LEU A 29 -22.40 7.14 11.16
C LEU A 29 -22.76 5.72 10.68
N LEU A 30 -21.81 4.97 10.16
CA LEU A 30 -21.99 3.58 9.73
C LEU A 30 -22.33 2.68 10.93
N TRP A 31 -21.68 2.90 12.08
CA TRP A 31 -21.97 2.14 13.30
C TRP A 31 -23.37 2.42 13.86
N ARG A 32 -23.81 3.70 13.83
CA ARG A 32 -25.16 4.08 14.33
C ARG A 32 -26.31 3.60 13.44
N LYS A 33 -26.10 3.46 12.13
CA LYS A 33 -27.14 3.12 11.14
C LYS A 33 -26.78 1.94 10.24
N PRO A 34 -26.31 0.81 10.77
CA PRO A 34 -25.86 -0.31 9.95
C PRO A 34 -27.01 -1.00 9.19
N LEU A 35 -28.26 -0.85 9.64
CA LEU A 35 -29.44 -1.52 9.10
C LEU A 35 -30.21 -0.71 8.05
N GLU A 36 -29.93 0.59 7.91
CA GLU A 36 -30.59 1.45 6.90
C GLU A 36 -29.98 1.26 5.50
N MET A 37 -28.79 0.69 5.39
CA MET A 37 -28.15 0.42 4.10
C MET A 37 -28.80 -0.80 3.43
N GLN A 38 -29.35 -0.60 2.25
CA GLN A 38 -29.85 -1.71 1.42
C GLN A 38 -28.70 -2.64 1.06
N ARG A 39 -28.90 -3.92 1.29
CA ARG A 39 -27.90 -4.94 0.96
C ARG A 39 -27.73 -5.06 -0.56
N LEU A 40 -26.55 -4.81 -1.04
CA LEU A 40 -26.17 -4.99 -2.45
C LEU A 40 -26.12 -6.46 -2.86
N ILE A 41 -25.84 -7.35 -1.91
CA ILE A 41 -25.63 -8.80 -2.12
C ILE A 41 -26.42 -9.60 -1.08
N SER A 42 -26.70 -10.87 -1.37
CA SER A 42 -27.37 -11.79 -0.46
C SER A 42 -26.52 -12.07 0.78
N ARG A 43 -27.16 -12.51 1.87
CA ARG A 43 -26.47 -12.83 3.10
C ARG A 43 -25.44 -13.96 2.96
N GLN A 44 -25.69 -14.89 2.05
CA GLN A 44 -24.78 -16.00 1.76
C GLN A 44 -23.54 -15.54 1.02
N THR A 45 -23.70 -14.68 0.00
CA THR A 45 -22.61 -14.13 -0.79
C THR A 45 -21.78 -13.11 0.01
N GLN A 46 -22.39 -12.42 0.98
CA GLN A 46 -21.70 -11.45 1.86
C GLN A 46 -20.50 -12.09 2.56
N TRP A 47 -20.65 -13.32 3.07
CA TRP A 47 -19.53 -14.02 3.71
C TRP A 47 -18.37 -14.25 2.75
N VAL A 48 -18.65 -14.62 1.50
CA VAL A 48 -17.64 -14.80 0.46
C VAL A 48 -16.90 -13.51 0.17
N VAL A 49 -17.61 -12.38 0.05
CA VAL A 49 -17.02 -11.05 -0.18
C VAL A 49 -16.10 -10.63 0.97
N ILE A 50 -16.53 -10.85 2.21
CA ILE A 50 -15.73 -10.52 3.40
C ILE A 50 -14.42 -11.34 3.39
N ASN A 51 -14.52 -12.66 3.21
CA ASN A 51 -13.34 -13.53 3.19
C ASN A 51 -12.41 -13.21 2.02
N TYR A 52 -12.95 -12.92 0.82
CA TYR A 52 -12.15 -12.49 -0.32
C TYR A 52 -11.40 -11.19 -0.04
N THR A 53 -12.07 -10.18 0.53
CA THR A 53 -11.44 -8.90 0.88
C THR A 53 -10.33 -9.09 1.91
N PHE A 54 -10.57 -9.94 2.91
CA PHE A 54 -9.59 -10.25 3.93
C PHE A 54 -8.38 -11.01 3.37
N LEU A 55 -8.64 -12.03 2.55
CA LEU A 55 -7.61 -12.81 1.86
C LEU A 55 -6.78 -11.92 0.93
N PHE A 56 -7.44 -11.05 0.14
CA PHE A 56 -6.74 -10.10 -0.72
C PHE A 56 -5.81 -9.19 0.07
N SER A 57 -6.28 -8.66 1.21
CA SER A 57 -5.47 -7.81 2.09
C SER A 57 -4.26 -8.55 2.67
N ILE A 58 -4.43 -9.82 3.07
CA ILE A 58 -3.33 -10.67 3.55
C ILE A 58 -2.31 -10.93 2.44
N VAL A 59 -2.78 -11.34 1.26
CA VAL A 59 -1.90 -11.60 0.10
C VAL A 59 -1.09 -10.36 -0.27
N MET A 60 -1.73 -9.19 -0.34
CA MET A 60 -1.04 -7.93 -0.63
C MET A 60 -0.04 -7.55 0.46
N SER A 61 -0.35 -7.83 1.73
CA SER A 61 0.57 -7.59 2.83
C SER A 61 1.79 -8.49 2.77
N ILE A 62 1.60 -9.81 2.56
CA ILE A 62 2.69 -10.79 2.40
C ILE A 62 3.54 -10.42 1.17
N TRP A 63 2.89 -10.09 0.05
CA TRP A 63 3.61 -9.64 -1.15
C TRP A 63 4.52 -8.45 -0.87
N SER A 64 4.01 -7.44 -0.14
CA SER A 64 4.77 -6.23 0.19
C SER A 64 5.89 -6.45 1.22
N LEU A 65 5.82 -7.54 1.98
CA LEU A 65 6.88 -7.96 2.91
C LEU A 65 7.97 -8.77 2.20
N TRP A 66 7.59 -9.62 1.24
CA TRP A 66 8.50 -10.49 0.51
C TRP A 66 9.23 -9.75 -0.62
N TYR A 67 8.50 -8.92 -1.34
CA TYR A 67 9.01 -8.06 -2.41
C TYR A 67 9.02 -6.61 -1.98
N LEU A 68 9.48 -5.72 -2.86
CA LEU A 68 9.34 -4.28 -2.62
C LEU A 68 7.87 -3.83 -2.74
N PRO A 69 7.46 -2.79 -2.00
CA PRO A 69 6.12 -2.22 -2.14
C PRO A 69 5.84 -1.81 -3.58
N GLN A 70 4.65 -2.14 -4.09
CA GLN A 70 4.22 -1.80 -5.45
C GLN A 70 4.20 -0.29 -5.71
N PHE A 71 4.03 0.50 -4.64
CA PHE A 71 4.08 1.96 -4.65
C PHE A 71 5.14 2.43 -3.68
N ASP A 72 6.16 3.08 -4.21
CA ASP A 72 7.19 3.75 -3.41
C ASP A 72 6.96 5.26 -3.48
N PHE A 73 6.49 5.84 -2.37
CA PHE A 73 6.25 7.29 -2.22
C PHE A 73 7.41 8.00 -1.53
N ARG A 74 8.49 7.29 -1.24
CA ARG A 74 9.66 7.84 -0.56
C ARG A 74 10.51 8.64 -1.53
N PRO A 75 11.41 9.51 -1.01
CA PRO A 75 12.27 10.36 -1.85
C PRO A 75 13.11 9.59 -2.87
N TYR A 76 13.43 8.32 -2.57
CA TYR A 76 14.31 7.47 -3.39
C TYR A 76 13.54 6.50 -4.31
N HIS A 77 12.37 6.88 -4.85
CA HIS A 77 11.63 6.02 -5.77
C HIS A 77 12.28 5.96 -7.17
N ILE A 78 11.92 4.95 -7.94
CA ILE A 78 12.41 4.79 -9.33
C ILE A 78 12.07 6.05 -10.16
N GLY A 79 13.05 6.58 -10.89
CA GLY A 79 12.95 7.79 -11.70
C GLY A 79 13.46 9.05 -10.99
N VAL A 80 13.81 8.99 -9.72
CA VAL A 80 14.40 10.12 -9.00
C VAL A 80 15.91 10.23 -9.30
N ASN A 81 16.34 11.42 -9.62
CA ASN A 81 17.75 11.75 -9.65
C ASN A 81 18.17 12.27 -8.28
N ILE A 82 19.12 11.58 -7.63
CA ILE A 82 19.54 11.86 -6.25
C ILE A 82 20.16 13.27 -6.16
N ALA A 83 21.03 13.64 -7.09
CA ALA A 83 21.67 14.96 -7.10
C ALA A 83 20.63 16.09 -7.16
N LYS A 84 19.63 15.98 -8.06
CA LYS A 84 18.52 16.95 -8.15
C LYS A 84 17.63 16.96 -6.91
N GLY A 85 17.48 15.81 -6.28
CA GLY A 85 16.72 15.69 -5.02
C GLY A 85 17.39 16.38 -3.84
N MET A 86 18.72 16.57 -3.91
CA MET A 86 19.53 17.27 -2.90
C MET A 86 19.64 18.78 -3.17
N GLU A 87 19.29 19.25 -4.37
CA GLU A 87 19.42 20.67 -4.72
C GLU A 87 18.41 21.54 -3.98
N ILE A 88 18.88 22.66 -3.47
CA ILE A 88 18.02 23.73 -2.94
C ILE A 88 17.65 24.66 -4.10
N PRO A 89 16.35 24.79 -4.46
CA PRO A 89 15.94 25.66 -5.57
C PRO A 89 16.36 27.11 -5.35
N LYS A 90 16.80 27.78 -6.41
CA LYS A 90 17.11 29.21 -6.34
C LYS A 90 15.86 29.99 -5.91
N GLY A 91 15.99 30.75 -4.80
CA GLY A 91 14.88 31.49 -4.20
C GLY A 91 14.06 30.71 -3.17
N ALA A 92 14.49 29.51 -2.79
CA ALA A 92 13.89 28.80 -1.66
C ALA A 92 14.07 29.58 -0.35
N LYS A 93 13.05 29.48 0.53
CA LYS A 93 13.10 30.12 1.86
C LYS A 93 14.27 29.55 2.65
N GLN A 94 15.19 30.41 3.07
CA GLN A 94 16.32 29.99 3.91
C GLN A 94 15.86 29.89 5.36
N PRO A 95 16.40 28.93 6.16
CA PRO A 95 16.12 28.85 7.57
C PRO A 95 16.69 30.09 8.27
N LYS A 96 15.90 30.67 9.16
CA LYS A 96 16.36 31.75 10.03
C LYS A 96 16.63 31.20 11.41
N PHE A 97 17.78 31.62 11.94
CA PHE A 97 18.21 31.25 13.28
C PHE A 97 18.39 32.51 14.09
N ASP A 98 17.77 32.58 15.24
CA ASP A 98 18.03 33.61 16.24
C ASP A 98 19.03 33.06 17.25
N THR A 99 20.22 33.67 17.29
CA THR A 99 21.27 33.33 18.24
C THR A 99 21.23 34.30 19.39
N THR A 100 21.02 33.80 20.59
CA THR A 100 21.05 34.55 21.86
C THR A 100 22.33 34.18 22.57
N PHE A 101 23.08 35.19 22.97
CA PHE A 101 24.32 35.04 23.74
C PHE A 101 24.06 35.24 25.22
N ILE A 102 24.53 34.32 26.04
CA ILE A 102 24.46 34.43 27.49
C ILE A 102 25.81 35.00 27.97
N LEU A 103 25.75 36.22 28.45
CA LEU A 103 26.92 36.94 28.95
C LEU A 103 26.79 37.21 30.47
N GLU A 104 27.91 37.24 31.13
CA GLU A 104 27.99 37.49 32.59
C GLU A 104 28.84 38.72 32.90
N LYS A 105 28.32 39.58 33.78
CA LYS A 105 29.05 40.71 34.34
C LYS A 105 28.71 40.82 35.81
N ASN A 106 29.75 40.87 36.67
CA ASN A 106 29.63 40.99 38.15
C ASN A 106 28.72 39.91 38.78
N GLY A 107 28.67 38.70 38.22
CA GLY A 107 27.83 37.61 38.70
C GLY A 107 26.39 37.63 38.22
N GLU A 108 25.96 38.62 37.43
CA GLU A 108 24.65 38.64 36.77
C GLU A 108 24.78 38.10 35.34
N ARG A 109 23.92 37.13 34.99
CA ARG A 109 23.79 36.57 33.64
C ARG A 109 22.62 37.20 32.92
N LYS A 110 22.84 37.68 31.69
CA LYS A 110 21.81 38.24 30.82
C LYS A 110 21.92 37.66 29.40
N GLU A 111 20.76 37.53 28.76
CA GLU A 111 20.68 37.10 27.38
C GLU A 111 20.70 38.33 26.45
N PHE A 112 21.53 38.28 25.41
CA PHE A 112 21.69 39.33 24.42
C PHE A 112 21.51 38.75 23.02
N THR A 113 20.88 39.50 22.11
CA THR A 113 20.78 39.18 20.69
C THR A 113 21.95 39.81 19.92
N ILE A 114 22.16 39.38 18.66
CA ILE A 114 23.18 39.95 17.79
C ILE A 114 23.04 41.47 17.67
N ASP A 115 21.79 41.97 17.56
CA ASP A 115 21.51 43.40 17.39
C ASP A 115 21.78 44.25 18.63
N ASN A 116 21.78 43.63 19.81
CA ASN A 116 22.00 44.27 21.13
C ASN A 116 23.20 43.70 21.86
N TYR A 117 24.26 43.35 21.15
CA TYR A 117 25.45 42.81 21.76
C TYR A 117 26.17 43.89 22.59
N PRO A 118 26.43 43.68 23.88
CA PRO A 118 27.01 44.69 24.75
C PRO A 118 28.50 44.90 24.51
N ASP A 119 29.07 45.89 25.18
CA ASP A 119 30.47 46.22 25.13
C ASP A 119 31.40 45.13 25.72
N SER A 120 32.71 45.30 25.55
CA SER A 120 33.74 44.34 25.96
C SER A 120 33.85 44.10 27.48
N THR A 121 32.95 44.68 28.29
CA THR A 121 32.95 44.52 29.77
C THR A 121 32.17 43.29 30.23
N TRP A 122 31.50 42.59 29.32
CA TRP A 122 30.75 41.34 29.56
C TRP A 122 31.57 40.13 29.11
N THR A 123 31.56 39.08 29.92
CA THR A 123 32.24 37.82 29.61
C THR A 123 31.28 36.85 28.99
N PHE A 124 31.64 36.25 27.82
CA PHE A 124 30.85 35.22 27.16
C PHE A 124 30.83 33.93 28.01
N ILE A 125 29.64 33.39 28.25
CA ILE A 125 29.43 32.12 28.96
C ILE A 125 28.95 31.04 27.99
N ASP A 126 27.87 31.34 27.24
CA ASP A 126 27.23 30.35 26.34
C ASP A 126 26.45 31.05 25.22
N SER A 127 26.09 30.29 24.18
CA SER A 127 25.20 30.77 23.12
C SER A 127 24.10 29.77 22.85
N LYS A 128 22.86 30.25 22.75
CA LYS A 128 21.69 29.46 22.43
C LYS A 128 21.16 29.89 21.06
N THR A 129 21.25 28.99 20.10
CA THR A 129 20.68 29.21 18.76
C THR A 129 19.33 28.48 18.66
N VAL A 130 18.28 29.24 18.34
CA VAL A 130 16.93 28.71 18.14
C VAL A 130 16.52 29.00 16.71
N GLN A 131 16.06 27.97 16.01
CA GLN A 131 15.52 28.15 14.66
C GLN A 131 14.13 28.80 14.76
N THR A 132 13.97 30.00 14.21
CA THR A 132 12.73 30.80 14.23
C THR A 132 11.87 30.58 12.98
N GLU A 133 12.48 30.29 11.85
CA GLU A 133 11.77 29.96 10.62
C GLU A 133 12.35 28.70 9.97
N GLU A 134 11.48 27.76 9.67
CA GLU A 134 11.85 26.57 8.90
C GLU A 134 12.18 26.98 7.46
N GLY A 135 13.36 26.64 6.99
CA GLY A 135 13.78 26.79 5.61
C GLY A 135 13.21 25.67 4.74
N TYR A 136 13.46 25.78 3.43
CA TYR A 136 13.20 24.66 2.52
C TYR A 136 14.16 23.51 2.83
N VAL A 137 13.59 22.34 3.11
CA VAL A 137 14.36 21.11 3.28
C VAL A 137 14.24 20.31 1.97
N PRO A 138 15.35 20.00 1.29
CA PRO A 138 15.33 19.15 0.10
C PRO A 138 14.70 17.79 0.39
N PRO A 139 14.01 17.14 -0.54
CA PRO A 139 13.47 15.79 -0.37
C PRO A 139 14.52 14.75 0.01
N ILE A 140 15.76 14.97 -0.45
CA ILE A 140 16.96 14.19 -0.10
C ILE A 140 17.94 15.16 0.55
N HIS A 141 18.24 15.00 1.83
CA HIS A 141 19.11 15.92 2.57
C HIS A 141 20.22 15.21 3.35
N ASP A 142 20.07 13.91 3.63
CA ASP A 142 21.00 13.16 4.48
C ASP A 142 21.74 12.03 3.72
N PHE A 143 21.79 12.10 2.38
CA PHE A 143 22.46 11.08 1.60
C PHE A 143 23.97 11.35 1.52
N SER A 144 24.75 10.48 2.15
CA SER A 144 26.21 10.51 2.11
C SER A 144 26.78 9.09 1.99
N ILE A 145 27.89 8.94 1.29
CA ILE A 145 28.60 7.69 1.09
C ILE A 145 30.04 7.91 1.51
N ALA A 146 30.40 7.39 2.69
CA ALA A 146 31.77 7.51 3.22
C ALA A 146 32.47 6.16 3.17
N ASP A 147 33.72 6.13 2.77
CA ASP A 147 34.56 4.91 2.82
C ASP A 147 34.67 4.41 4.27
N ALA A 148 34.44 3.12 4.47
CA ALA A 148 34.40 2.53 5.81
C ALA A 148 35.76 2.56 6.53
N LYS A 149 36.88 2.68 5.78
CA LYS A 149 38.25 2.64 6.33
C LYS A 149 38.87 4.02 6.41
N THR A 150 38.74 4.83 5.34
CA THR A 150 39.35 6.15 5.23
C THR A 150 38.48 7.27 5.73
N GLY A 151 37.16 7.08 5.76
CA GLY A 151 36.16 8.11 6.06
C GLY A 151 36.00 9.14 4.92
N GLU A 152 36.57 8.91 3.75
CA GLU A 152 36.46 9.77 2.60
C GLU A 152 35.04 9.75 2.03
N ASP A 153 34.46 10.94 1.80
CA ASP A 153 33.13 11.07 1.22
C ASP A 153 33.20 11.03 -0.32
N ILE A 154 32.69 9.98 -0.92
CA ILE A 154 32.60 9.78 -2.36
C ILE A 154 31.23 10.07 -2.94
N THR A 155 30.31 10.65 -2.17
CA THR A 155 28.90 10.89 -2.56
C THR A 155 28.81 11.59 -3.91
N GLN A 156 29.56 12.70 -4.08
CA GLN A 156 29.51 13.49 -5.31
C GLN A 156 30.00 12.71 -6.53
N GLU A 157 30.99 11.86 -6.35
CA GLU A 157 31.53 11.02 -7.41
C GLU A 157 30.48 9.99 -7.88
N VAL A 158 29.79 9.36 -6.94
CA VAL A 158 28.77 8.33 -7.24
C VAL A 158 27.52 8.93 -7.89
N ILE A 159 26.99 10.05 -7.37
CA ILE A 159 25.75 10.64 -7.88
C ILE A 159 25.95 11.36 -9.24
N HIS A 160 27.17 11.72 -9.60
CA HIS A 160 27.51 12.33 -10.89
C HIS A 160 28.17 11.37 -11.88
N ASP A 161 28.30 10.10 -11.50
CA ASP A 161 28.79 9.06 -12.42
C ASP A 161 27.80 8.89 -13.58
N LYS A 162 28.31 9.04 -14.81
CA LYS A 162 27.52 8.92 -16.05
C LYS A 162 27.20 7.47 -16.41
N GLY A 163 27.96 6.52 -15.86
CA GLY A 163 27.81 5.10 -16.05
C GLY A 163 26.66 4.50 -15.23
N TYR A 164 26.66 3.18 -15.19
CA TYR A 164 25.78 2.43 -14.29
C TYR A 164 26.51 2.18 -12.97
N THR A 165 25.75 2.32 -11.89
CA THR A 165 26.22 2.01 -10.54
C THR A 165 25.22 1.12 -9.84
N PHE A 166 25.66 -0.05 -9.40
CA PHE A 166 24.90 -0.92 -8.51
C PHE A 166 25.16 -0.49 -7.08
N LEU A 167 24.09 -0.27 -6.32
CA LEU A 167 24.14 -0.01 -4.88
C LEU A 167 23.44 -1.15 -4.15
N LEU A 168 24.22 -2.00 -3.50
CA LEU A 168 23.72 -2.98 -2.54
C LEU A 168 23.53 -2.25 -1.21
N VAL A 169 22.32 -2.22 -0.71
CA VAL A 169 21.94 -1.48 0.50
C VAL A 169 21.56 -2.44 1.59
N SER A 170 22.33 -2.45 2.66
CA SER A 170 22.08 -3.24 3.86
C SER A 170 22.23 -2.36 5.11
N PRO A 171 21.14 -1.84 5.67
CA PRO A 171 21.22 -1.02 6.90
C PRO A 171 21.94 -1.73 8.04
N HIS A 172 21.71 -3.04 8.19
CA HIS A 172 22.34 -3.89 9.20
C HIS A 172 22.75 -5.23 8.59
N LEU A 173 24.03 -5.43 8.37
CA LEU A 173 24.58 -6.70 7.88
C LEU A 173 24.35 -7.84 8.86
N GLU A 174 24.27 -7.54 10.14
CA GLU A 174 24.02 -8.54 11.21
C GLU A 174 22.64 -9.19 11.11
N PHE A 175 21.71 -8.55 10.41
CA PHE A 175 20.34 -9.00 10.18
C PHE A 175 20.00 -9.11 8.70
N ALA A 176 21.01 -9.04 7.83
CA ALA A 176 20.81 -9.19 6.40
C ALA A 176 20.52 -10.65 6.05
N ASP A 177 19.63 -10.83 5.08
CA ASP A 177 19.35 -12.18 4.56
C ASP A 177 20.49 -12.60 3.62
N ASP A 178 21.13 -13.71 3.94
CA ASP A 178 22.26 -14.25 3.19
C ASP A 178 21.85 -15.36 2.19
N SER A 179 20.56 -15.69 2.09
CA SER A 179 20.09 -16.80 1.25
C SER A 179 20.39 -16.62 -0.25
N ASN A 180 20.52 -15.38 -0.71
CA ASN A 180 20.74 -15.02 -2.12
C ASN A 180 22.12 -14.37 -2.37
N PHE A 181 23.12 -14.66 -1.51
CA PHE A 181 24.44 -14.05 -1.67
C PHE A 181 25.11 -14.45 -3.01
N GLY A 182 24.89 -15.68 -3.51
CA GLY A 182 25.41 -16.11 -4.80
C GLY A 182 24.92 -15.25 -5.97
N ASN A 183 23.64 -14.86 -5.98
CA ASN A 183 23.12 -13.95 -7.00
C ASN A 183 23.72 -12.54 -6.90
N ILE A 184 24.06 -12.10 -5.66
CA ILE A 184 24.74 -10.82 -5.45
C ILE A 184 26.16 -10.86 -6.02
N ASP A 185 26.86 -11.96 -5.81
CA ASP A 185 28.20 -12.16 -6.34
C ASP A 185 28.19 -12.23 -7.87
N GLU A 186 27.25 -12.93 -8.49
CA GLU A 186 27.07 -12.93 -9.95
C GLU A 186 26.82 -11.52 -10.51
N ILE A 187 26.04 -10.68 -9.79
CA ILE A 187 25.83 -9.29 -10.19
C ILE A 187 27.10 -8.47 -10.03
N TYR A 188 27.89 -8.74 -8.99
CA TYR A 188 29.17 -8.08 -8.77
C TYR A 188 30.20 -8.45 -9.85
N GLU A 189 30.32 -9.74 -10.19
CA GLU A 189 31.16 -10.21 -11.29
C GLU A 189 30.75 -9.57 -12.63
N TYR A 190 29.45 -9.59 -12.94
CA TYR A 190 28.91 -8.93 -14.13
C TYR A 190 29.23 -7.43 -14.16
N ALA A 191 29.13 -6.74 -13.04
CA ALA A 191 29.47 -5.33 -12.94
C ALA A 191 30.97 -5.09 -13.23
N ASN A 192 31.85 -5.92 -12.69
CA ASN A 192 33.29 -5.85 -12.94
C ASN A 192 33.64 -6.13 -14.41
N ASP A 193 33.01 -7.14 -15.03
CA ASP A 193 33.27 -7.51 -16.42
C ASP A 193 32.88 -6.41 -17.42
N HIS A 194 31.95 -5.53 -17.02
CA HIS A 194 31.45 -4.43 -17.86
C HIS A 194 31.90 -3.03 -17.41
N ASP A 195 32.88 -2.94 -16.49
CA ASP A 195 33.36 -1.68 -15.92
C ASP A 195 32.24 -0.83 -15.27
N TYR A 196 31.22 -1.49 -14.69
CA TYR A 196 30.19 -0.83 -13.90
C TYR A 196 30.61 -0.77 -12.42
N ARG A 197 30.23 0.30 -11.76
CA ARG A 197 30.52 0.47 -10.34
C ARG A 197 29.57 -0.38 -9.50
N PHE A 198 30.12 -1.08 -8.51
CA PHE A 198 29.34 -1.81 -7.51
C PHE A 198 29.79 -1.42 -6.10
N LEU A 199 28.85 -0.96 -5.26
CA LEU A 199 29.11 -0.48 -3.90
C LEU A 199 28.11 -1.12 -2.92
N CYS A 200 28.59 -1.54 -1.74
CA CYS A 200 27.72 -1.93 -0.64
C CYS A 200 27.63 -0.80 0.39
N LEU A 201 26.42 -0.29 0.63
CA LEU A 201 26.12 0.76 1.60
C LEU A 201 25.54 0.15 2.87
N THR A 202 26.18 0.41 4.02
CA THR A 202 25.75 -0.11 5.31
C THR A 202 25.94 0.89 6.44
N ALA A 203 25.19 0.72 7.54
CA ALA A 203 25.42 1.42 8.80
C ALA A 203 26.09 0.50 9.84
N SER A 204 26.48 -0.70 9.44
CA SER A 204 27.10 -1.69 10.31
C SER A 204 28.55 -1.38 10.67
N THR A 205 29.01 -1.94 11.77
CA THR A 205 30.38 -1.79 12.24
C THR A 205 31.36 -2.60 11.37
N GLU A 206 32.65 -2.25 11.42
CA GLU A 206 33.71 -2.99 10.72
C GLU A 206 33.74 -4.48 11.06
N LYS A 207 33.41 -4.81 12.32
CA LYS A 207 33.33 -6.21 12.77
C LYS A 207 32.19 -6.98 12.05
N ALA A 208 31.05 -6.34 11.84
CA ALA A 208 29.93 -6.93 11.13
C ALA A 208 30.21 -7.06 9.63
N ILE A 209 30.90 -6.08 9.05
CA ILE A 209 31.37 -6.16 7.66
C ILE A 209 32.29 -7.36 7.46
N LYS A 210 33.27 -7.55 8.35
CA LYS A 210 34.17 -8.71 8.30
C LYS A 210 33.41 -10.03 8.46
N HIS A 211 32.48 -10.10 9.40
CA HIS A 211 31.67 -11.30 9.58
C HIS A 211 30.85 -11.62 8.32
N TRP A 212 30.25 -10.60 7.70
CA TRP A 212 29.53 -10.77 6.42
C TRP A 212 30.47 -11.29 5.31
N GLN A 213 31.65 -10.71 5.17
CA GLN A 213 32.67 -11.19 4.21
C GLN A 213 33.09 -12.64 4.47
N ASP A 214 33.25 -13.01 5.73
CA ASP A 214 33.66 -14.39 6.12
C ASP A 214 32.61 -15.46 5.76
N ILE A 215 31.30 -15.10 5.86
CA ILE A 215 30.19 -16.03 5.58
C ILE A 215 29.78 -16.07 4.12
N THR A 216 29.85 -14.95 3.41
CA THR A 216 29.40 -14.83 2.01
C THR A 216 30.51 -14.87 0.99
N GLY A 217 31.76 -14.62 1.39
CA GLY A 217 32.88 -14.47 0.47
C GLY A 217 32.93 -13.12 -0.26
N ALA A 218 32.11 -12.13 0.17
CA ALA A 218 31.95 -10.86 -0.53
C ALA A 218 33.25 -10.08 -0.74
N GLU A 219 33.60 -9.82 -2.00
CA GLU A 219 34.78 -9.04 -2.42
C GLU A 219 34.49 -7.59 -2.79
N TYR A 220 33.20 -7.20 -2.89
CA TYR A 220 32.79 -5.85 -3.21
C TYR A 220 33.12 -4.85 -2.10
N PRO A 221 33.35 -3.55 -2.45
CA PRO A 221 33.71 -2.54 -1.48
C PRO A 221 32.50 -2.10 -0.62
N PHE A 222 32.80 -1.84 0.67
CA PHE A 222 31.83 -1.41 1.67
C PHE A 222 32.00 0.07 2.02
N TYR A 223 30.88 0.77 2.08
CA TYR A 223 30.79 2.19 2.43
C TYR A 223 29.77 2.41 3.55
N VAL A 224 30.02 3.41 4.35
CA VAL A 224 29.15 3.75 5.47
C VAL A 224 28.18 4.87 5.08
N THR A 225 26.91 4.67 5.41
CA THR A 225 25.84 5.65 5.19
C THR A 225 24.92 5.62 6.41
N ASP A 226 24.24 6.74 6.70
CA ASP A 226 23.29 6.82 7.81
C ASP A 226 22.18 5.75 7.73
N GLU A 227 21.92 5.11 8.85
CA GLU A 227 20.93 4.03 8.98
C GLU A 227 19.52 4.46 8.54
N THR A 228 19.08 5.65 8.97
CA THR A 228 17.75 6.18 8.65
C THR A 228 17.60 6.43 7.15
N THR A 229 18.67 6.94 6.54
CA THR A 229 18.77 7.14 5.09
C THR A 229 18.66 5.81 4.35
N LEU A 230 19.45 4.79 4.74
CA LEU A 230 19.41 3.47 4.10
C LEU A 230 18.02 2.83 4.19
N LYS A 231 17.35 2.90 5.35
CA LYS A 231 15.97 2.43 5.54
C LYS A 231 14.96 3.21 4.70
N THR A 232 15.27 4.47 4.38
CA THR A 232 14.45 5.30 3.49
C THR A 232 14.70 4.95 2.03
N VAL A 233 15.93 4.61 1.66
CA VAL A 233 16.30 4.20 0.30
C VAL A 233 15.58 2.92 -0.10
N ILE A 234 15.65 1.86 0.70
CA ILE A 234 15.01 0.57 0.38
C ILE A 234 14.49 -0.11 1.65
N ARG A 235 13.48 -0.98 1.52
CA ARG A 235 12.91 -1.74 2.65
C ARG A 235 13.45 -3.15 2.79
N SER A 236 14.19 -3.62 1.79
CA SER A 236 14.82 -4.94 1.81
C SER A 236 16.17 -4.87 2.51
N ASN A 237 16.56 -5.91 3.21
CA ASN A 237 17.87 -6.03 3.86
C ASN A 237 18.50 -7.41 3.55
N PRO A 238 19.41 -7.52 2.57
CA PRO A 238 19.85 -6.47 1.67
C PRO A 238 18.81 -6.12 0.60
N GLY A 239 19.01 -5.02 -0.09
CA GLY A 239 18.28 -4.66 -1.30
C GLY A 239 19.23 -4.05 -2.33
N LEU A 240 18.89 -4.16 -3.61
CA LEU A 240 19.73 -3.69 -4.70
C LEU A 240 19.08 -2.54 -5.45
N LEU A 241 19.86 -1.51 -5.78
CA LEU A 241 19.46 -0.43 -6.67
C LEU A 241 20.40 -0.38 -7.88
N LEU A 242 19.88 0.03 -9.01
CA LEU A 242 20.66 0.38 -10.19
C LEU A 242 20.46 1.86 -10.48
N LEU A 243 21.57 2.58 -10.52
CA LEU A 243 21.62 3.99 -10.87
C LEU A 243 22.20 4.16 -12.26
N LYS A 244 21.75 5.20 -12.96
CA LYS A 244 22.39 5.71 -14.17
C LYS A 244 22.44 7.23 -14.11
N ASN A 245 23.62 7.80 -14.18
CA ASN A 245 23.81 9.25 -14.06
C ASN A 245 23.08 9.84 -12.82
N GLY A 246 23.26 9.18 -11.66
CA GLY A 246 22.64 9.54 -10.39
C GLY A 246 21.11 9.35 -10.32
N THR A 247 20.50 8.81 -11.37
CA THR A 247 19.06 8.52 -11.40
C THR A 247 18.80 7.05 -11.06
N ILE A 248 17.92 6.80 -10.12
CA ILE A 248 17.50 5.44 -9.74
C ILE A 248 16.63 4.89 -10.87
N ILE A 249 17.13 3.88 -11.59
CA ILE A 249 16.39 3.29 -12.72
C ILE A 249 15.70 1.99 -12.33
N GLN A 250 16.26 1.22 -11.41
CA GLN A 250 15.67 -0.04 -10.92
C GLN A 250 15.93 -0.22 -9.43
N LYS A 251 15.08 -1.03 -8.79
CA LYS A 251 15.20 -1.45 -7.38
C LYS A 251 14.68 -2.86 -7.22
N TRP A 252 15.41 -3.70 -6.47
CA TRP A 252 15.06 -5.09 -6.21
C TRP A 252 15.17 -5.43 -4.73
N SER A 253 14.30 -6.28 -4.26
CA SER A 253 14.44 -6.98 -2.98
C SER A 253 15.49 -8.07 -3.11
N HIS A 254 16.07 -8.54 -2.00
CA HIS A 254 16.92 -9.72 -1.99
C HIS A 254 16.21 -10.98 -2.54
N ASN A 255 14.86 -11.02 -2.49
CA ASN A 255 14.05 -12.13 -3.05
C ASN A 255 13.73 -11.98 -4.55
N ASP A 256 14.12 -10.89 -5.18
CA ASP A 256 13.73 -10.55 -6.57
C ASP A 256 14.93 -9.96 -7.34
N LEU A 257 16.12 -10.45 -7.02
CA LEU A 257 17.35 -10.00 -7.69
C LEU A 257 17.32 -10.43 -9.17
N PRO A 258 17.90 -9.60 -10.07
CA PRO A 258 17.97 -9.95 -11.48
C PRO A 258 18.88 -11.16 -11.68
N ASP A 259 18.48 -12.07 -12.56
CA ASP A 259 19.27 -13.23 -12.98
C ASP A 259 20.27 -12.81 -14.06
N MET A 260 21.56 -12.85 -13.73
CA MET A 260 22.62 -12.49 -14.67
C MET A 260 22.81 -13.52 -15.76
N ALA A 261 22.45 -14.80 -15.52
CA ALA A 261 22.51 -15.83 -16.55
C ALA A 261 21.53 -15.57 -17.72
N GLU A 262 20.37 -14.95 -17.45
CA GLU A 262 19.44 -14.55 -18.52
C GLU A 262 19.96 -13.36 -19.35
N ILE A 263 20.77 -12.50 -18.73
CA ILE A 263 21.34 -11.32 -19.38
C ILE A 263 22.55 -11.71 -20.23
N GLY A 264 23.37 -12.65 -19.72
CA GLY A 264 24.65 -13.03 -20.32
C GLY A 264 25.59 -11.83 -20.46
N ASP A 265 26.48 -11.86 -21.44
CA ASP A 265 27.50 -10.81 -21.68
C ASP A 265 26.94 -9.53 -22.34
N LYS A 266 25.63 -9.28 -22.29
CA LYS A 266 25.05 -8.09 -22.92
C LYS A 266 25.21 -6.88 -22.01
N PRO A 267 25.69 -5.73 -22.52
CA PRO A 267 25.78 -4.51 -21.74
C PRO A 267 24.39 -4.01 -21.34
N LEU A 268 24.26 -3.39 -20.15
CA LEU A 268 23.00 -2.94 -19.56
C LEU A 268 22.17 -2.05 -20.48
N GLU A 269 22.80 -1.25 -21.35
CA GLU A 269 22.12 -0.39 -22.32
C GLU A 269 21.21 -1.17 -23.28
N LYS A 270 21.54 -2.43 -23.54
CA LYS A 270 20.80 -3.31 -24.46
C LYS A 270 19.80 -4.22 -23.76
N THR A 271 19.74 -4.17 -22.42
CA THR A 271 18.86 -4.99 -21.60
C THR A 271 17.66 -4.19 -21.10
N GLU A 272 16.59 -4.87 -20.67
CA GLU A 272 15.46 -4.21 -20.04
C GLU A 272 15.79 -3.71 -18.62
N ILE A 273 16.77 -4.33 -17.93
CA ILE A 273 17.22 -3.96 -16.60
C ILE A 273 17.92 -2.59 -16.61
N GLY A 274 18.69 -2.31 -17.65
CA GLY A 274 19.39 -1.02 -17.82
C GLY A 274 18.48 0.13 -18.26
N LYS A 275 17.17 -0.11 -18.41
CA LYS A 275 16.19 0.90 -18.79
C LYS A 275 15.24 1.22 -17.65
N MET A 276 14.75 2.45 -17.63
CA MET A 276 13.71 2.82 -16.70
C MET A 276 12.40 2.10 -17.07
N PRO A 277 11.65 1.51 -16.10
CA PRO A 277 10.39 0.84 -16.39
C PRO A 277 9.38 1.79 -17.05
N GLU A 278 8.85 1.40 -18.21
CA GLU A 278 7.85 2.20 -18.95
C GLU A 278 6.46 2.15 -18.29
N VAL A 279 6.26 1.26 -17.30
CA VAL A 279 4.96 1.09 -16.67
C VAL A 279 4.65 2.26 -15.77
N SER A 280 3.75 3.13 -16.20
CA SER A 280 3.30 4.25 -15.39
C SER A 280 2.64 3.79 -14.07
N ALA A 281 2.84 4.55 -12.99
CA ALA A 281 2.19 4.29 -11.69
C ALA A 281 0.66 4.13 -11.84
N ALA A 282 0.04 4.89 -12.77
CA ALA A 282 -1.39 4.78 -13.05
C ALA A 282 -1.79 3.40 -13.60
N LYS A 283 -0.97 2.78 -14.47
CA LYS A 283 -1.23 1.42 -14.98
C LYS A 283 -1.08 0.37 -13.88
N LYS A 284 -0.08 0.50 -12.98
CA LYS A 284 0.08 -0.39 -11.83
C LYS A 284 -1.12 -0.28 -10.88
N ILE A 285 -1.55 0.94 -10.55
CA ILE A 285 -2.74 1.21 -9.73
C ILE A 285 -3.98 0.57 -10.35
N ALA A 286 -4.24 0.84 -11.63
CA ALA A 286 -5.38 0.29 -12.36
C ALA A 286 -5.37 -1.24 -12.36
N GLY A 287 -4.20 -1.87 -12.52
CA GLY A 287 -4.04 -3.32 -12.45
C GLY A 287 -4.45 -3.91 -11.10
N ILE A 288 -3.91 -3.37 -9.99
CA ILE A 288 -4.21 -3.84 -8.63
C ILE A 288 -5.69 -3.62 -8.29
N ILE A 289 -6.23 -2.43 -8.62
CA ILE A 289 -7.65 -2.12 -8.40
C ILE A 289 -8.53 -3.07 -9.23
N SER A 290 -8.19 -3.33 -10.49
CA SER A 290 -8.92 -4.27 -11.33
C SER A 290 -8.91 -5.67 -10.75
N TRP A 291 -7.77 -6.12 -10.25
CA TRP A 291 -7.62 -7.45 -9.64
C TRP A 291 -8.47 -7.61 -8.37
N PHE A 292 -8.70 -6.50 -7.65
CA PHE A 292 -9.61 -6.49 -6.52
C PHE A 292 -11.09 -6.36 -6.92
N ILE A 293 -11.42 -5.41 -7.82
CA ILE A 293 -12.82 -5.05 -8.13
C ILE A 293 -13.48 -6.07 -9.06
N ILE A 294 -12.78 -6.60 -10.10
CA ILE A 294 -13.38 -7.48 -11.09
C ILE A 294 -14.03 -8.71 -10.44
N PRO A 295 -13.36 -9.48 -9.57
CA PRO A 295 -13.98 -10.61 -8.90
C PRO A 295 -15.20 -10.24 -8.05
N LEU A 296 -15.17 -9.08 -7.37
CA LEU A 296 -16.30 -8.60 -6.58
C LEU A 296 -17.51 -8.23 -7.44
N VAL A 297 -17.28 -7.62 -8.59
CA VAL A 297 -18.33 -7.30 -9.57
C VAL A 297 -18.94 -8.60 -10.13
N LEU A 298 -18.10 -9.56 -10.52
CA LEU A 298 -18.55 -10.86 -11.01
C LEU A 298 -19.39 -11.62 -9.96
N LEU A 299 -18.94 -11.64 -8.70
CA LEU A 299 -19.67 -12.20 -7.58
C LEU A 299 -21.05 -11.52 -7.39
N THR A 300 -21.08 -10.19 -7.48
CA THR A 300 -22.32 -9.41 -7.36
C THR A 300 -23.28 -9.73 -8.48
N ILE A 301 -22.80 -9.80 -9.72
CA ILE A 301 -23.61 -10.17 -10.89
C ILE A 301 -24.16 -11.60 -10.73
N ALA A 302 -23.31 -12.56 -10.36
CA ALA A 302 -23.72 -13.95 -10.14
C ALA A 302 -24.79 -14.06 -9.05
N ASP A 303 -24.65 -13.35 -7.94
CA ASP A 303 -25.64 -13.29 -6.85
C ASP A 303 -26.99 -12.76 -7.34
N ARG A 304 -26.99 -11.70 -8.15
CA ARG A 304 -28.20 -11.11 -8.73
C ARG A 304 -28.88 -12.04 -9.75
N LEU A 305 -28.10 -12.69 -10.61
CA LEU A 305 -28.62 -13.66 -11.55
C LEU A 305 -29.23 -14.87 -10.85
N TRP A 306 -28.57 -15.36 -9.80
CA TRP A 306 -29.09 -16.45 -8.98
C TRP A 306 -30.39 -16.06 -8.24
N ALA A 307 -30.44 -14.88 -7.64
CA ALA A 307 -31.63 -14.36 -6.99
C ALA A 307 -32.79 -14.18 -7.98
N TRP A 308 -32.52 -13.70 -9.19
CA TRP A 308 -33.50 -13.58 -10.26
C TRP A 308 -34.03 -14.95 -10.73
N GLY A 309 -33.17 -15.92 -10.96
CA GLY A 309 -33.52 -17.28 -11.28
C GLY A 309 -34.35 -17.97 -10.18
N ALA A 310 -34.01 -17.74 -8.91
CA ALA A 310 -34.79 -18.23 -7.78
C ALA A 310 -36.20 -17.60 -7.73
N TRP A 311 -36.30 -16.29 -8.02
CA TRP A 311 -37.58 -15.58 -8.08
C TRP A 311 -38.47 -16.09 -9.22
N ILE A 312 -37.93 -16.34 -10.41
CA ILE A 312 -38.69 -16.94 -11.53
C ILE A 312 -39.22 -18.31 -11.17
N ARG A 313 -38.40 -19.20 -10.59
CA ARG A 313 -38.81 -20.54 -10.14
C ARG A 313 -39.91 -20.48 -9.10
N LYS A 314 -39.85 -19.56 -8.14
CA LYS A 314 -40.85 -19.35 -7.12
C LYS A 314 -42.18 -18.89 -7.75
N LYS A 315 -42.17 -17.98 -8.72
CA LYS A 315 -43.33 -17.49 -9.45
C LYS A 315 -43.98 -18.60 -10.26
N GLU A 316 -43.21 -19.45 -10.91
CA GLU A 316 -43.69 -20.59 -11.69
C GLU A 316 -44.34 -21.66 -10.82
N ASN A 317 -43.73 -22.01 -9.65
CA ASN A 317 -44.31 -22.90 -8.68
C ASN A 317 -45.61 -22.34 -8.08
N SER A 318 -45.68 -21.05 -7.79
CA SER A 318 -46.90 -20.39 -7.32
C SER A 318 -48.03 -20.48 -8.37
N ASN A 319 -47.71 -20.26 -9.63
CA ASN A 319 -48.67 -20.38 -10.73
C ASN A 319 -49.14 -21.84 -10.92
N ARG A 320 -48.26 -22.84 -10.80
CA ARG A 320 -48.63 -24.28 -10.80
C ARG A 320 -49.58 -24.63 -9.69
N ILE A 321 -49.29 -24.18 -8.48
CA ILE A 321 -50.15 -24.42 -7.31
C ILE A 321 -51.52 -23.77 -7.52
N LEU A 322 -51.57 -22.50 -7.98
CA LEU A 322 -52.82 -21.79 -8.25
C LEU A 322 -53.63 -22.49 -9.36
N SER A 323 -53.00 -23.01 -10.43
CA SER A 323 -53.66 -23.76 -11.49
C SER A 323 -54.26 -25.09 -10.95
N THR A 324 -53.52 -25.77 -10.07
CA THR A 324 -53.99 -27.03 -9.42
C THR A 324 -55.20 -26.76 -8.53
N PHE A 325 -55.19 -25.67 -7.76
CA PHE A 325 -56.32 -25.26 -6.94
C PHE A 325 -57.54 -24.87 -7.80
N LYS A 326 -57.36 -24.14 -8.91
CA LYS A 326 -58.40 -23.81 -9.86
C LYS A 326 -59.01 -25.09 -10.48
N LYS A 327 -58.18 -26.11 -10.82
CA LYS A 327 -58.64 -27.39 -11.36
C LYS A 327 -59.41 -28.19 -10.32
N LYS A 328 -58.96 -28.21 -9.04
CA LYS A 328 -59.72 -28.85 -7.93
C LYS A 328 -61.05 -28.13 -7.64
N ARG A 329 -61.10 -26.81 -7.78
CA ARG A 329 -62.37 -26.05 -7.53
C ARG A 329 -63.41 -26.29 -8.63
N LYS A 330 -62.96 -26.57 -9.89
CA LYS A 330 -63.86 -26.94 -11.01
C LYS A 330 -64.43 -28.35 -10.90
N MET A 331 -63.81 -29.24 -10.11
CA MET A 331 -64.26 -30.63 -9.83
C MET A 331 -65.04 -30.79 -8.53
N ARG A 332 -65.32 -29.74 -7.80
CA ARG A 332 -66.18 -29.81 -6.62
C ARG A 332 -67.62 -30.00 -7.05
N LYS A 333 -68.17 -31.20 -6.79
CA LYS A 333 -69.62 -31.45 -6.90
C LYS A 333 -70.31 -30.41 -6.00
N LYS A 334 -71.34 -29.76 -6.56
CA LYS A 334 -72.20 -28.92 -5.77
C LYS A 334 -72.92 -29.83 -4.78
N ILE A 335 -72.65 -29.72 -3.49
CA ILE A 335 -73.36 -30.46 -2.43
C ILE A 335 -74.35 -29.48 -1.83
N VAL A 336 -75.65 -29.82 -1.96
CA VAL A 336 -76.67 -29.07 -1.29
C VAL A 336 -77.02 -29.91 -0.02
N ALA A 337 -76.71 -29.35 1.14
CA ALA A 337 -77.05 -29.96 2.42
C ALA A 337 -78.34 -29.31 2.96
N GLY A 338 -79.41 -30.04 3.04
CA GLY A 338 -80.65 -29.60 3.73
C GLY A 338 -80.51 -29.84 5.24
N ASN A 339 -80.79 -28.83 6.05
CA ASN A 339 -80.90 -28.98 7.51
C ASN A 339 -82.32 -29.33 7.86
N TRP A 340 -82.53 -30.63 8.15
CA TRP A 340 -83.83 -31.14 8.49
C TRP A 340 -84.00 -31.04 10.00
N LYS A 341 -84.71 -30.01 10.41
CA LYS A 341 -85.23 -30.01 11.81
C LYS A 341 -86.23 -31.10 11.97
N MET A 342 -86.28 -31.75 13.14
CA MET A 342 -86.98 -32.96 13.53
C MET A 342 -88.51 -32.90 13.45
N ASN A 343 -89.14 -32.36 12.47
CA ASN A 343 -90.59 -32.25 12.30
C ASN A 343 -91.14 -33.09 11.13
N MET A 344 -90.29 -33.89 10.50
CA MET A 344 -90.72 -34.81 9.44
C MET A 344 -90.54 -36.26 9.93
N ASN A 345 -91.51 -37.11 9.61
CA ASN A 345 -91.33 -38.54 9.80
C ASN A 345 -90.41 -39.12 8.72
N LEU A 346 -89.95 -40.36 8.89
CA LEU A 346 -88.97 -41.00 7.98
C LEU A 346 -89.49 -41.13 6.54
N GLN A 347 -90.79 -41.34 6.39
CA GLN A 347 -91.42 -41.56 5.09
C GLN A 347 -91.47 -40.23 4.28
N ASP A 348 -91.90 -39.17 4.92
CA ASP A 348 -91.92 -37.82 4.32
C ASP A 348 -90.52 -37.31 3.98
N GLY A 349 -89.55 -37.65 4.78
CA GLY A 349 -88.11 -37.30 4.50
C GLY A 349 -87.56 -38.05 3.30
N ILE A 350 -87.92 -39.31 3.08
CA ILE A 350 -87.55 -40.14 1.90
C ILE A 350 -88.24 -39.62 0.66
N ALA A 351 -89.49 -39.21 0.72
CA ALA A 351 -90.28 -38.69 -0.39
C ALA A 351 -89.63 -37.34 -0.88
N LEU A 352 -89.37 -36.44 0.03
CA LEU A 352 -88.72 -35.16 -0.26
C LEU A 352 -87.26 -35.34 -0.85
N ALA A 353 -86.54 -36.31 -0.34
CA ALA A 353 -85.21 -36.62 -0.86
C ALA A 353 -85.28 -37.16 -2.31
N LYS A 354 -86.30 -37.93 -2.64
CA LYS A 354 -86.55 -38.42 -4.02
C LYS A 354 -86.90 -37.24 -4.95
N GLU A 355 -87.82 -36.40 -4.53
CA GLU A 355 -88.25 -35.24 -5.32
C GLU A 355 -87.12 -34.26 -5.56
N LEU A 356 -86.29 -33.98 -4.56
CA LEU A 356 -85.08 -33.15 -4.72
C LEU A 356 -84.04 -33.77 -5.66
N ASN A 357 -83.91 -35.08 -5.67
CA ASN A 357 -83.04 -35.77 -6.56
C ASN A 357 -83.53 -35.73 -8.02
N GLU A 358 -84.81 -35.80 -8.26
CA GLU A 358 -85.44 -35.69 -9.59
C GLU A 358 -85.46 -34.28 -10.13
N THR A 359 -85.54 -33.28 -9.26
CA THR A 359 -85.50 -31.85 -9.68
C THR A 359 -84.12 -31.30 -9.84
N LEU A 360 -83.10 -31.95 -9.31
CA LEU A 360 -81.68 -31.47 -9.36
C LEU A 360 -80.82 -32.25 -10.38
N THR A 361 -81.35 -33.27 -11.02
CA THR A 361 -80.73 -33.95 -12.16
C THR A 361 -81.19 -33.33 -13.48
#